data_a49dd14de4bdfa430bd6402e7eb63ee9
#
_entry.id   a49dd14de4bdfa430bd6402e7eb63ee9
#
_cell.length_a   1.000
_cell.length_b   1.000
_cell.length_c   1.000
_cell.angle_alpha   90.00
_cell.angle_beta   90.00
_cell.angle_gamma   90.00
#
_symmetry.space_group_name_H-M   'P 1'
#
loop_
_entity.id
_entity.type
_entity.pdbx_description
1 polymer ?
#
loop_
_entity_poly.entity_id
_entity_poly.type
_entity_poly.pdbx_seq_one_letter_code
_entity_poly.pdbx_strand_id
1 'polypeptide(L)'
;MISIVVPAYNAAGVIGRCIDTVLRQTYPDFELLIIDDGSTDETAEIVAAKAAQDARIHLIRQENAGVSSARNTGIAAASGELLCFIDSDDTVSANYLETLHTLYSPGVLPVIDVVRSDCNGSALNPMPETFTLDGNWVDSYFCGQLRYGIAFSVCNKLFSLQTLRREHIVFLPELSIGEDMLFVFQYLHYCRSICFSKDAGYHYTIAQGSAMFSSRDYTQPYEKTFKVMSEKGRFPFPIADRTLSRWAFDASIIIIANP
;
A
#
# COMPACT_ATOMS: atom_id res chain seq x y z
N MET A 1 18.35 -6.41 -1.58
CA MET A 1 17.85 -5.22 -2.31
C MET A 1 16.33 -5.14 -2.18
N ILE A 2 15.79 -3.92 -2.04
CA ILE A 2 14.35 -3.62 -1.99
C ILE A 2 13.91 -2.94 -3.29
N SER A 3 12.86 -3.45 -3.94
CA SER A 3 12.20 -2.75 -5.06
C SER A 3 11.07 -1.87 -4.52
N ILE A 4 11.08 -0.60 -4.85
CA ILE A 4 10.04 0.37 -4.48
C ILE A 4 9.21 0.64 -5.75
N VAL A 5 7.92 0.36 -5.70
CA VAL A 5 7.00 0.59 -6.83
C VAL A 5 6.14 1.81 -6.54
N VAL A 6 6.20 2.80 -7.44
CA VAL A 6 5.41 4.02 -7.37
C VAL A 6 4.54 4.11 -8.62
N PRO A 7 3.23 3.81 -8.55
CA PRO A 7 2.32 4.09 -9.65
C PRO A 7 2.10 5.61 -9.76
N ALA A 8 2.12 6.15 -10.97
CA ALA A 8 1.94 7.57 -11.22
C ALA A 8 1.01 7.80 -12.43
N TYR A 9 0.05 8.70 -12.27
CA TYR A 9 -0.82 9.17 -13.33
C TYR A 9 -1.17 10.64 -13.11
N ASN A 10 -0.75 11.52 -14.04
CA ASN A 10 -0.94 12.96 -13.94
C ASN A 10 -0.49 13.52 -12.56
N ALA A 11 0.73 13.16 -12.16
CA ALA A 11 1.30 13.46 -10.86
C ALA A 11 2.41 14.53 -10.89
N ALA A 12 2.50 15.36 -11.95
CA ALA A 12 3.57 16.34 -12.15
C ALA A 12 3.78 17.26 -10.94
N GLY A 13 2.69 17.65 -10.25
CA GLY A 13 2.77 18.55 -9.09
C GLY A 13 3.33 17.92 -7.80
N VAL A 14 3.43 16.59 -7.73
CA VAL A 14 3.72 15.85 -6.48
C VAL A 14 4.85 14.83 -6.60
N ILE A 15 5.02 14.19 -7.77
CA ILE A 15 5.96 13.08 -7.98
C ILE A 15 7.41 13.45 -7.64
N GLY A 16 7.83 14.67 -7.92
CA GLY A 16 9.17 15.15 -7.60
C GLY A 16 9.49 15.06 -6.10
N ARG A 17 8.54 15.48 -5.25
CA ARG A 17 8.65 15.42 -3.79
C ARG A 17 8.69 13.98 -3.29
N CYS A 18 7.83 13.09 -3.82
CA CYS A 18 7.83 11.67 -3.50
C CYS A 18 9.22 11.06 -3.75
N ILE A 19 9.75 11.20 -4.96
CA ILE A 19 11.09 10.69 -5.36
C ILE A 19 12.18 11.24 -4.42
N ASP A 20 12.16 12.53 -4.10
CA ASP A 20 13.18 13.15 -3.24
C ASP A 20 13.20 12.55 -1.82
N THR A 21 12.06 12.10 -1.29
CA THR A 21 12.02 11.42 0.01
C THR A 21 12.55 9.99 -0.06
N VAL A 22 12.31 9.29 -1.17
CA VAL A 22 12.85 7.95 -1.41
C VAL A 22 14.37 8.00 -1.57
N LEU A 23 14.90 8.97 -2.30
CA LEU A 23 16.36 9.09 -2.50
C LEU A 23 17.13 9.40 -1.21
N ARG A 24 16.46 9.92 -0.18
CA ARG A 24 17.06 10.22 1.14
C ARG A 24 17.00 9.04 2.13
N GLN A 25 16.59 7.85 1.70
CA GLN A 25 16.53 6.68 2.58
C GLN A 25 17.90 6.31 3.14
N THR A 26 17.94 5.98 4.45
CA THR A 26 19.16 5.50 5.14
C THR A 26 19.55 4.09 4.71
N TYR A 27 18.59 3.28 4.28
CA TYR A 27 18.83 1.97 3.66
C TYR A 27 19.22 2.14 2.19
N PRO A 28 20.48 1.86 1.78
CA PRO A 28 20.99 2.24 0.47
C PRO A 28 20.68 1.27 -0.67
N ASP A 29 20.38 -0.01 -0.35
CA ASP A 29 20.28 -1.09 -1.33
C ASP A 29 18.83 -1.22 -1.86
N PHE A 30 18.42 -0.28 -2.72
CA PHE A 30 17.09 -0.27 -3.33
C PHE A 30 17.13 0.17 -4.80
N GLU A 31 16.09 -0.20 -5.53
CA GLU A 31 15.68 0.37 -6.82
C GLU A 31 14.33 1.06 -6.68
N LEU A 32 14.10 2.10 -7.48
CA LEU A 32 12.85 2.88 -7.51
C LEU A 32 12.20 2.77 -8.89
N LEU A 33 11.12 2.03 -8.98
CA LEU A 33 10.36 1.78 -10.19
C LEU A 33 9.16 2.75 -10.23
N ILE A 34 9.22 3.79 -11.05
CA ILE A 34 8.10 4.68 -11.30
C ILE A 34 7.33 4.14 -12.51
N ILE A 35 6.09 3.77 -12.28
CA ILE A 35 5.21 3.25 -13.34
C ILE A 35 4.27 4.37 -13.78
N ASP A 36 4.61 5.01 -14.89
CA ASP A 36 3.77 6.05 -15.49
C ASP A 36 2.63 5.40 -16.28
N ASP A 37 1.43 5.48 -15.72
CA ASP A 37 0.20 4.88 -16.25
C ASP A 37 -0.45 5.79 -17.32
N GLY A 38 0.35 6.24 -18.29
CA GLY A 38 -0.13 7.01 -19.44
C GLY A 38 -0.44 8.47 -19.10
N SER A 39 0.40 9.12 -18.29
CA SER A 39 0.25 10.54 -17.98
C SER A 39 0.27 11.41 -19.23
N THR A 40 -0.55 12.47 -19.19
CA THR A 40 -0.64 13.50 -20.24
C THR A 40 -0.07 14.85 -19.80
N ASP A 41 0.36 14.95 -18.54
CA ASP A 41 1.09 16.09 -17.98
C ASP A 41 2.62 15.85 -17.97
N GLU A 42 3.37 16.70 -17.32
CA GLU A 42 4.84 16.64 -17.26
C GLU A 42 5.40 15.54 -16.32
N THR A 43 4.57 14.57 -15.88
CA THR A 43 4.99 13.51 -14.93
C THR A 43 6.20 12.74 -15.46
N ALA A 44 6.12 12.25 -16.71
CA ALA A 44 7.19 11.44 -17.31
C ALA A 44 8.50 12.21 -17.48
N GLU A 45 8.42 13.49 -17.87
CA GLU A 45 9.57 14.37 -18.04
C GLU A 45 10.29 14.63 -16.72
N ILE A 46 9.53 14.89 -15.64
CA ILE A 46 10.07 15.07 -14.29
C ILE A 46 10.80 13.83 -13.82
N VAL A 47 10.20 12.64 -14.01
CA VAL A 47 10.81 11.37 -13.61
C VAL A 47 12.06 11.08 -14.43
N ALA A 48 12.01 11.29 -15.75
CA ALA A 48 13.17 11.08 -16.64
C ALA A 48 14.36 11.98 -16.27
N ALA A 49 14.09 13.25 -15.91
CA ALA A 49 15.12 14.18 -15.46
C ALA A 49 15.79 13.72 -14.15
N LYS A 50 15.03 13.12 -13.21
CA LYS A 50 15.58 12.54 -11.97
C LYS A 50 16.34 11.23 -12.23
N ALA A 51 15.83 10.37 -13.11
CA ALA A 51 16.50 9.13 -13.52
C ALA A 51 17.85 9.37 -14.19
N ALA A 52 18.00 10.47 -14.89
CA ALA A 52 19.29 10.88 -15.46
C ALA A 52 20.35 11.26 -14.39
N GLN A 53 19.92 11.55 -13.15
CA GLN A 53 20.79 11.96 -12.04
C GLN A 53 21.06 10.82 -11.05
N ASP A 54 20.19 9.82 -10.97
CA ASP A 54 20.33 8.68 -10.04
C ASP A 54 19.94 7.37 -10.73
N ALA A 55 20.91 6.49 -10.90
CA ALA A 55 20.74 5.22 -11.61
C ALA A 55 19.80 4.23 -10.93
N ARG A 56 19.39 4.49 -9.68
CA ARG A 56 18.41 3.66 -8.97
C ARG A 56 16.98 3.92 -9.44
N ILE A 57 16.72 5.00 -10.18
CA ILE A 57 15.38 5.37 -10.66
C ILE A 57 15.16 4.79 -12.06
N HIS A 58 14.08 4.06 -12.21
CA HIS A 58 13.65 3.47 -13.48
C HIS A 58 12.23 3.95 -13.81
N LEU A 59 12.09 4.64 -14.95
CA LEU A 59 10.80 5.03 -15.51
C LEU A 59 10.29 3.93 -16.44
N ILE A 60 9.12 3.41 -16.15
CA ILE A 60 8.40 2.46 -17.02
C ILE A 60 7.07 3.10 -17.40
N ARG A 61 6.82 3.21 -18.71
CA ARG A 61 5.57 3.79 -19.22
C ARG A 61 4.66 2.71 -19.77
N GLN A 62 3.37 2.84 -19.51
CA GLN A 62 2.33 2.00 -20.08
C GLN A 62 1.13 2.84 -20.56
N GLU A 63 0.24 2.23 -21.35
CA GLU A 63 -1.07 2.82 -21.61
C GLU A 63 -1.90 2.83 -20.31
N ASN A 64 -2.71 3.87 -20.12
CA ASN A 64 -3.53 4.00 -18.91
C ASN A 64 -4.45 2.79 -18.71
N ALA A 65 -4.23 2.06 -17.63
CA ALA A 65 -4.97 0.86 -17.25
C ALA A 65 -5.33 0.81 -15.76
N GLY A 66 -5.08 1.91 -15.03
CA GLY A 66 -5.39 2.09 -13.62
C GLY A 66 -4.30 1.62 -12.66
N VAL A 67 -4.41 2.06 -11.41
CA VAL A 67 -3.41 1.85 -10.34
C VAL A 67 -3.06 0.38 -10.11
N SER A 68 -4.06 -0.52 -10.17
CA SER A 68 -3.85 -1.96 -10.03
C SER A 68 -2.94 -2.52 -11.13
N SER A 69 -3.15 -2.09 -12.38
CA SER A 69 -2.32 -2.48 -13.52
C SER A 69 -0.89 -1.93 -13.37
N ALA A 70 -0.75 -0.66 -12.99
CA ALA A 70 0.55 -0.04 -12.77
C ALA A 70 1.33 -0.76 -11.66
N ARG A 71 0.69 -1.08 -10.52
CA ARG A 71 1.33 -1.85 -9.45
C ARG A 71 1.75 -3.25 -9.92
N ASN A 72 0.93 -3.93 -10.72
CA ASN A 72 1.27 -5.23 -11.30
C ASN A 72 2.47 -5.16 -12.25
N THR A 73 2.53 -4.13 -13.09
CA THR A 73 3.71 -3.85 -13.94
C THR A 73 4.96 -3.66 -13.08
N GLY A 74 4.85 -2.95 -11.96
CA GLY A 74 5.93 -2.80 -11.00
C GLY A 74 6.38 -4.13 -10.37
N ILE A 75 5.45 -5.00 -9.96
CA ILE A 75 5.77 -6.35 -9.43
C ILE A 75 6.51 -7.20 -10.50
N ALA A 76 6.08 -7.11 -11.75
CA ALA A 76 6.71 -7.84 -12.84
C ALA A 76 8.13 -7.35 -13.14
N ALA A 77 8.35 -6.03 -13.10
CA ALA A 77 9.63 -5.39 -13.39
C ALA A 77 10.64 -5.45 -12.23
N ALA A 78 10.17 -5.59 -11.00
CA ALA A 78 11.00 -5.59 -9.78
C ALA A 78 12.11 -6.64 -9.83
N SER A 79 13.32 -6.28 -9.38
CA SER A 79 14.48 -7.18 -9.33
C SER A 79 14.99 -7.48 -7.92
N GLY A 80 14.44 -6.79 -6.89
CA GLY A 80 14.79 -7.01 -5.49
C GLY A 80 14.25 -8.32 -4.91
N GLU A 81 14.73 -8.67 -3.74
CA GLU A 81 14.20 -9.79 -2.94
C GLU A 81 12.89 -9.39 -2.24
N LEU A 82 12.80 -8.12 -1.88
CA LEU A 82 11.68 -7.52 -1.17
C LEU A 82 11.07 -6.40 -2.02
N LEU A 83 9.80 -6.12 -1.79
CA LEU A 83 9.04 -5.10 -2.51
C LEU A 83 8.16 -4.29 -1.56
N CYS A 84 8.11 -2.97 -1.74
CA CYS A 84 7.13 -2.09 -1.13
C CYS A 84 6.50 -1.17 -2.16
N PHE A 85 5.36 -0.57 -1.80
CA PHE A 85 4.64 0.41 -2.60
C PHE A 85 4.66 1.76 -1.92
N ILE A 86 4.71 2.83 -2.72
CA ILE A 86 4.53 4.21 -2.27
C ILE A 86 3.63 4.89 -3.30
N ASP A 87 2.60 5.60 -2.85
CA ASP A 87 1.76 6.37 -3.77
C ASP A 87 2.46 7.68 -4.18
N SER A 88 2.26 8.12 -5.40
CA SER A 88 3.01 9.23 -6.01
C SER A 88 2.81 10.59 -5.35
N ASP A 89 1.74 10.76 -4.58
CA ASP A 89 1.40 11.98 -3.84
C ASP A 89 1.86 11.95 -2.38
N ASP A 90 2.38 10.81 -1.90
CA ASP A 90 2.85 10.60 -0.55
C ASP A 90 4.36 10.82 -0.38
N THR A 91 4.81 10.82 0.86
CA THR A 91 6.22 10.94 1.23
C THR A 91 6.59 9.94 2.32
N VAL A 92 7.90 9.70 2.48
CA VAL A 92 8.40 8.75 3.49
C VAL A 92 9.52 9.37 4.32
N SER A 93 9.60 8.98 5.60
CA SER A 93 10.71 9.34 6.48
C SER A 93 12.02 8.69 6.01
N ALA A 94 13.16 9.28 6.32
CA ALA A 94 14.46 8.79 5.88
C ALA A 94 14.79 7.35 6.34
N ASN A 95 14.19 6.89 7.43
CA ASN A 95 14.38 5.54 7.98
C ASN A 95 13.25 4.55 7.58
N TYR A 96 12.36 4.92 6.67
CA TYR A 96 11.20 4.08 6.27
C TYR A 96 11.61 2.68 5.83
N LEU A 97 12.54 2.57 4.87
CA LEU A 97 13.02 1.27 4.38
C LEU A 97 13.80 0.50 5.45
N GLU A 98 14.64 1.18 6.21
CA GLU A 98 15.44 0.57 7.29
C GLU A 98 14.56 -0.03 8.38
N THR A 99 13.52 0.70 8.80
CA THR A 99 12.54 0.22 9.78
C THR A 99 11.81 -1.02 9.26
N LEU A 100 11.27 -0.97 8.05
CA LEU A 100 10.59 -2.12 7.44
C LEU A 100 11.52 -3.34 7.29
N HIS A 101 12.76 -3.10 6.85
CA HIS A 101 13.74 -4.16 6.65
C HIS A 101 14.15 -4.80 7.99
N THR A 102 14.32 -4.01 9.05
CA THR A 102 14.67 -4.53 10.39
C THR A 102 13.58 -5.42 10.98
N LEU A 103 12.31 -5.13 10.68
CA LEU A 103 11.17 -5.92 11.14
C LEU A 103 10.91 -7.17 10.27
N TYR A 104 11.50 -7.20 9.08
CA TYR A 104 11.27 -8.29 8.15
C TYR A 104 12.00 -9.57 8.56
N SER A 105 11.29 -10.68 8.50
CA SER A 105 11.87 -12.02 8.41
C SER A 105 10.96 -12.94 7.59
N PRO A 106 11.45 -14.07 7.04
CA PRO A 106 10.61 -14.95 6.23
C PRO A 106 9.34 -15.39 6.97
N GLY A 107 8.18 -15.11 6.36
CA GLY A 107 6.87 -15.39 6.94
C GLY A 107 6.37 -14.35 7.95
N VAL A 108 7.05 -13.23 8.11
CA VAL A 108 6.59 -12.07 8.89
C VAL A 108 6.22 -10.95 7.95
N LEU A 109 5.04 -10.35 8.12
CA LEU A 109 4.66 -9.12 7.44
C LEU A 109 4.98 -7.93 8.34
N PRO A 110 5.99 -7.10 8.02
CA PRO A 110 6.22 -5.85 8.72
C PRO A 110 5.19 -4.81 8.31
N VAL A 111 4.68 -4.08 9.29
CA VAL A 111 3.72 -2.98 9.13
C VAL A 111 4.19 -1.80 9.98
N ILE A 112 4.38 -0.65 9.37
CA ILE A 112 4.71 0.58 10.10
C ILE A 112 3.50 1.50 10.19
N ASP A 113 3.55 2.42 11.13
CA ASP A 113 2.50 3.41 11.31
C ASP A 113 2.48 4.45 10.17
N VAL A 114 1.30 5.04 9.96
CA VAL A 114 1.03 6.04 8.93
C VAL A 114 0.66 7.36 9.60
N VAL A 115 1.38 8.41 9.25
CA VAL A 115 1.02 9.79 9.63
C VAL A 115 0.18 10.39 8.52
N ARG A 116 -1.00 10.91 8.84
CA ARG A 116 -1.73 11.77 7.92
C ARG A 116 -1.20 13.19 8.01
N SER A 117 -0.71 13.68 6.90
CA SER A 117 -0.39 15.10 6.73
C SER A 117 -1.67 15.85 6.37
N ASP A 118 -2.57 16.03 7.35
CA ASP A 118 -3.58 17.07 7.23
C ASP A 118 -2.90 18.44 7.48
N CYS A 119 -3.63 19.51 7.26
CA CYS A 119 -3.12 20.88 7.40
C CYS A 119 -2.53 21.18 8.79
N ASN A 120 -2.65 20.26 9.76
CA ASN A 120 -2.24 20.40 11.15
C ASN A 120 -1.17 19.37 11.58
N GLY A 121 -0.74 18.44 10.71
CA GLY A 121 0.30 17.45 11.01
C GLY A 121 -0.09 16.40 12.06
N SER A 122 -1.39 16.15 12.24
CA SER A 122 -1.87 15.19 13.24
C SER A 122 -1.68 13.75 12.76
N ALA A 123 -1.07 12.92 13.59
CA ALA A 123 -1.05 11.48 13.38
C ALA A 123 -2.44 10.88 13.62
N LEU A 124 -2.91 10.06 12.68
CA LEU A 124 -4.13 9.26 12.88
C LEU A 124 -3.83 8.11 13.84
N ASN A 125 -4.34 8.21 15.06
CA ASN A 125 -4.31 7.11 16.04
C ASN A 125 -2.97 6.35 16.04
N PRO A 126 -1.87 6.96 16.52
CA PRO A 126 -0.57 6.33 16.50
C PRO A 126 -0.62 5.02 17.27
N MET A 127 0.07 4.00 16.76
CA MET A 127 0.23 2.74 17.48
C MET A 127 0.98 3.03 18.80
N PRO A 128 0.44 2.58 19.95
CA PRO A 128 1.02 2.91 21.25
C PRO A 128 2.39 2.27 21.47
N GLU A 129 2.61 1.11 20.84
CA GLU A 129 3.86 0.34 20.98
C GLU A 129 4.13 -0.53 19.74
N THR A 130 5.34 -1.02 19.64
CA THR A 130 5.72 -2.05 18.68
C THR A 130 5.32 -3.42 19.23
N PHE A 131 4.63 -4.24 18.45
CA PHE A 131 4.16 -5.57 18.87
C PHE A 131 4.07 -6.54 17.69
N THR A 132 4.05 -7.83 18.02
CA THR A 132 3.90 -8.91 17.03
C THR A 132 2.63 -9.71 17.34
N LEU A 133 1.88 -10.03 16.29
CA LEU A 133 0.77 -10.97 16.34
C LEU A 133 1.21 -12.30 15.76
N ASP A 134 1.20 -13.35 16.58
CA ASP A 134 1.57 -14.72 16.22
C ASP A 134 0.37 -15.67 16.28
N GLY A 135 0.41 -16.76 15.54
CA GLY A 135 -0.60 -17.83 15.59
C GLY A 135 -1.97 -17.42 15.06
N ASN A 136 -3.02 -17.50 15.89
CA ASN A 136 -4.40 -17.08 15.53
C ASN A 136 -4.58 -15.56 15.49
N TRP A 137 -3.62 -14.84 14.90
CA TRP A 137 -3.61 -13.38 14.79
C TRP A 137 -4.79 -12.81 13.98
N VAL A 138 -5.48 -13.66 13.21
CA VAL A 138 -6.60 -13.27 12.34
C VAL A 138 -7.68 -12.51 13.10
N ASP A 139 -8.19 -13.08 14.20
CA ASP A 139 -9.24 -12.43 14.98
C ASP A 139 -8.74 -11.12 15.59
N SER A 140 -7.51 -11.09 16.09
CA SER A 140 -6.90 -9.90 16.66
C SER A 140 -6.66 -8.82 15.61
N TYR A 141 -6.20 -9.20 14.41
CA TYR A 141 -5.98 -8.29 13.29
C TYR A 141 -7.29 -7.67 12.82
N PHE A 142 -8.33 -8.49 12.62
CA PHE A 142 -9.62 -8.02 12.15
C PHE A 142 -10.45 -7.31 13.23
N CYS A 143 -10.40 -7.76 14.50
CA CYS A 143 -11.19 -7.17 15.58
C CYS A 143 -10.51 -5.96 16.25
N GLY A 144 -9.19 -5.88 16.25
CA GLY A 144 -8.44 -4.85 16.97
C GLY A 144 -7.84 -3.77 16.11
N GLN A 145 -7.27 -4.11 14.96
CA GLN A 145 -6.46 -3.22 14.13
C GLN A 145 -7.23 -2.57 12.98
N LEU A 146 -8.43 -3.03 12.67
CA LEU A 146 -9.32 -2.40 11.68
C LEU A 146 -9.61 -0.92 11.96
N ARG A 147 -9.51 -0.51 13.21
CA ARG A 147 -9.72 0.89 13.62
C ARG A 147 -8.70 1.86 13.01
N TYR A 148 -7.56 1.36 12.53
CA TYR A 148 -6.44 2.22 12.14
C TYR A 148 -6.32 2.43 10.63
N GLY A 149 -7.13 1.80 9.78
CA GLY A 149 -7.03 1.90 8.31
C GLY A 149 -5.70 1.38 7.72
N ILE A 150 -4.71 1.23 8.59
CA ILE A 150 -3.32 0.82 8.31
C ILE A 150 -3.26 -0.62 7.81
N ALA A 151 -4.22 -1.45 8.28
CA ALA A 151 -4.23 -2.87 8.02
C ALA A 151 -4.32 -3.20 6.52
N PHE A 152 -4.99 -2.38 5.75
CA PHE A 152 -5.34 -2.67 4.36
C PHE A 152 -4.50 -1.94 3.32
N SER A 153 -3.83 -0.87 3.69
CA SER A 153 -2.91 -0.18 2.78
C SER A 153 -1.72 -1.08 2.42
N VAL A 154 -1.29 -1.04 1.19
CA VAL A 154 -0.06 -1.71 0.74
C VAL A 154 1.19 -0.87 0.98
N CYS A 155 1.02 0.44 1.22
CA CYS A 155 2.10 1.42 1.22
C CYS A 155 2.95 1.45 2.50
N ASN A 156 2.51 0.81 3.57
CA ASN A 156 3.22 0.77 4.85
C ASN A 156 3.75 -0.62 5.21
N LYS A 157 4.02 -1.43 4.19
CA LYS A 157 4.39 -2.84 4.31
C LYS A 157 5.57 -3.21 3.42
N LEU A 158 6.25 -4.31 3.78
CA LEU A 158 7.31 -4.89 2.98
C LEU A 158 6.97 -6.35 2.67
N PHE A 159 6.98 -6.69 1.39
CA PHE A 159 6.55 -7.98 0.87
C PHE A 159 7.74 -8.78 0.32
N SER A 160 7.72 -10.11 0.45
CA SER A 160 8.65 -10.99 -0.28
C SER A 160 8.24 -11.05 -1.75
N LEU A 161 9.10 -10.59 -2.66
CA LEU A 161 8.84 -10.66 -4.10
C LEU A 161 8.75 -12.11 -4.58
N GLN A 162 9.55 -13.01 -4.00
CA GLN A 162 9.46 -14.44 -4.29
C GLN A 162 8.08 -15.00 -3.95
N THR A 163 7.51 -14.64 -2.79
CA THR A 163 6.16 -15.10 -2.40
C THR A 163 5.11 -14.52 -3.33
N LEU A 164 5.17 -13.23 -3.66
CA LEU A 164 4.23 -12.60 -4.60
C LEU A 164 4.20 -13.34 -5.94
N ARG A 165 5.38 -13.65 -6.49
CA ARG A 165 5.49 -14.32 -7.80
C ARG A 165 5.10 -15.78 -7.76
N ARG A 166 5.58 -16.55 -6.76
CA ARG A 166 5.29 -17.98 -6.62
C ARG A 166 3.79 -18.24 -6.45
N GLU A 167 3.13 -17.41 -5.66
CA GLU A 167 1.73 -17.57 -5.30
C GLU A 167 0.77 -16.77 -6.21
N HIS A 168 1.32 -16.13 -7.25
CA HIS A 168 0.56 -15.32 -8.21
C HIS A 168 -0.32 -14.24 -7.55
N ILE A 169 0.23 -13.59 -6.50
CA ILE A 169 -0.47 -12.52 -5.80
C ILE A 169 -0.36 -11.25 -6.63
N VAL A 170 -1.51 -10.77 -7.12
CA VAL A 170 -1.61 -9.59 -7.99
C VAL A 170 -2.81 -8.73 -7.59
N PHE A 171 -2.75 -7.45 -7.95
CA PHE A 171 -3.91 -6.58 -7.89
C PHE A 171 -4.90 -6.96 -8.99
N LEU A 172 -6.20 -6.86 -8.71
CA LEU A 172 -7.25 -7.13 -9.69
C LEU A 172 -7.70 -5.81 -10.34
N PRO A 173 -7.42 -5.58 -11.64
CA PRO A 173 -7.76 -4.32 -12.31
C PRO A 173 -9.26 -4.03 -12.38
N GLU A 174 -10.10 -5.06 -12.27
CA GLU A 174 -11.55 -4.93 -12.23
C GLU A 174 -12.10 -4.33 -10.92
N LEU A 175 -11.27 -4.20 -9.89
CA LEU A 175 -11.64 -3.59 -8.61
C LEU A 175 -11.18 -2.13 -8.58
N SER A 176 -12.13 -1.22 -8.42
CA SER A 176 -11.86 0.21 -8.27
C SER A 176 -11.68 0.65 -6.82
N ILE A 177 -12.02 -0.23 -5.87
CA ILE A 177 -11.90 -0.01 -4.41
C ILE A 177 -11.67 -1.36 -3.74
N GLY A 178 -10.82 -1.37 -2.70
CA GLY A 178 -10.52 -2.56 -1.92
C GLY A 178 -9.54 -3.52 -2.61
N GLU A 179 -8.91 -3.10 -3.70
CA GLU A 179 -7.85 -3.82 -4.39
C GLU A 179 -6.65 -4.05 -3.47
N ASP A 180 -6.26 -3.03 -2.71
CA ASP A 180 -5.18 -3.07 -1.72
C ASP A 180 -5.46 -4.08 -0.62
N MET A 181 -6.66 -4.02 -0.08
CA MET A 181 -7.14 -4.93 0.94
C MET A 181 -7.08 -6.38 0.47
N LEU A 182 -7.60 -6.66 -0.73
CA LEU A 182 -7.58 -8.00 -1.29
C LEU A 182 -6.15 -8.49 -1.50
N PHE A 183 -5.25 -7.62 -1.99
CA PHE A 183 -3.84 -7.92 -2.16
C PHE A 183 -3.18 -8.30 -0.83
N VAL A 184 -3.38 -7.49 0.21
CA VAL A 184 -2.85 -7.76 1.56
C VAL A 184 -3.40 -9.09 2.08
N PHE A 185 -4.69 -9.37 1.93
CA PHE A 185 -5.28 -10.63 2.38
C PHE A 185 -4.70 -11.85 1.68
N GLN A 186 -4.49 -11.78 0.38
CA GLN A 186 -3.84 -12.87 -0.34
C GLN A 186 -2.44 -13.13 0.21
N TYR A 187 -1.68 -12.08 0.50
CA TYR A 187 -0.33 -12.22 1.05
C TYR A 187 -0.32 -12.75 2.48
N LEU A 188 -1.24 -12.32 3.33
CA LEU A 188 -1.37 -12.74 4.71
C LEU A 188 -1.55 -14.27 4.87
N HIS A 189 -2.11 -14.93 3.85
CA HIS A 189 -2.22 -16.40 3.84
C HIS A 189 -0.86 -17.11 3.99
N TYR A 190 0.22 -16.45 3.58
CA TYR A 190 1.58 -16.99 3.61
C TYR A 190 2.41 -16.44 4.79
N CYS A 191 1.79 -15.69 5.69
CA CYS A 191 2.44 -15.12 6.86
C CYS A 191 2.17 -15.97 8.11
N ARG A 192 3.22 -16.17 8.92
CA ARG A 192 3.12 -16.78 10.25
C ARG A 192 2.75 -15.73 11.30
N SER A 193 3.24 -14.51 11.10
CA SER A 193 3.04 -13.41 12.03
C SER A 193 3.03 -12.06 11.30
N ILE A 194 2.54 -11.04 12.00
CA ILE A 194 2.56 -9.65 11.57
C ILE A 194 3.28 -8.85 12.65
N CYS A 195 4.30 -8.09 12.28
CA CYS A 195 5.02 -7.23 13.18
C CYS A 195 4.64 -5.76 12.93
N PHE A 196 4.03 -5.12 13.91
CA PHE A 196 3.64 -3.72 13.88
C PHE A 196 4.70 -2.87 14.57
N SER A 197 5.16 -1.80 13.91
CA SER A 197 6.00 -0.80 14.54
C SER A 197 5.21 0.49 14.77
N LYS A 198 5.41 1.07 15.95
CA LYS A 198 4.91 2.42 16.27
C LYS A 198 5.64 3.54 15.50
N ASP A 199 6.77 3.22 14.87
CA ASP A 199 7.56 4.20 14.14
C ASP A 199 6.82 4.57 12.85
N ALA A 200 6.33 5.80 12.81
CA ALA A 200 5.63 6.34 11.67
C ALA A 200 6.63 6.76 10.59
N GLY A 201 6.73 5.95 9.56
CA GLY A 201 7.64 6.19 8.44
C GLY A 201 6.93 6.58 7.14
N TYR A 202 5.63 6.41 7.05
CA TYR A 202 4.83 6.73 5.89
C TYR A 202 3.94 7.95 6.13
N HIS A 203 4.02 8.95 5.26
CA HIS A 203 3.29 10.22 5.37
C HIS A 203 2.24 10.30 4.27
N TYR A 204 1.01 9.97 4.63
CA TYR A 204 -0.14 10.04 3.74
C TYR A 204 -0.58 11.50 3.56
N THR A 205 -0.57 11.98 2.32
CA THR A 205 -0.93 13.35 1.97
C THR A 205 -2.41 13.42 1.58
N ILE A 206 -3.20 14.19 2.34
CA ILE A 206 -4.60 14.46 1.98
C ILE A 206 -4.62 15.63 1.02
N ALA A 207 -4.83 15.36 -0.27
CA ALA A 207 -5.09 16.39 -1.27
C ALA A 207 -6.60 16.67 -1.38
N GLN A 208 -6.98 17.94 -1.61
CA GLN A 208 -8.35 18.26 -2.02
C GLN A 208 -8.63 17.54 -3.36
N GLY A 209 -9.61 16.63 -3.36
CA GLY A 209 -9.94 15.80 -4.52
C GLY A 209 -9.40 14.37 -4.47
N SER A 210 -8.72 13.97 -3.38
CA SER A 210 -8.38 12.58 -3.15
C SER A 210 -9.61 11.66 -3.27
N ALA A 211 -9.43 10.50 -3.89
CA ALA A 211 -10.50 9.52 -4.14
C ALA A 211 -11.27 9.16 -2.85
N MET A 212 -10.60 9.12 -1.70
CA MET A 212 -11.20 8.82 -0.39
C MET A 212 -12.13 9.91 0.14
N PHE A 213 -12.04 11.15 -0.37
CA PHE A 213 -12.85 12.29 0.05
C PHE A 213 -13.82 12.78 -1.02
N SER A 214 -13.93 12.04 -2.14
CA SER A 214 -14.96 12.33 -3.14
C SER A 214 -16.34 11.92 -2.57
N SER A 215 -17.36 12.72 -2.79
CA SER A 215 -18.76 12.44 -2.40
C SER A 215 -19.39 11.26 -3.19
N ARG A 216 -18.58 10.32 -3.67
CA ARG A 216 -19.04 9.16 -4.43
C ARG A 216 -19.62 8.12 -3.48
N ASP A 217 -20.73 7.52 -3.87
CA ASP A 217 -21.26 6.33 -3.21
C ASP A 217 -20.36 5.13 -3.54
N TYR A 218 -19.67 4.63 -2.53
CA TYR A 218 -18.76 3.48 -2.64
C TYR A 218 -19.42 2.14 -2.30
N THR A 219 -20.73 2.11 -2.02
CA THR A 219 -21.44 0.88 -1.62
C THR A 219 -21.30 -0.23 -2.67
N GLN A 220 -21.62 0.05 -3.94
CA GLN A 220 -21.52 -0.94 -5.02
C GLN A 220 -20.07 -1.41 -5.28
N PRO A 221 -19.06 -0.55 -5.34
CA PRO A 221 -17.68 -0.98 -5.44
C PRO A 221 -17.24 -1.91 -4.31
N TYR A 222 -17.59 -1.63 -3.06
CA TYR A 222 -17.29 -2.53 -1.94
C TYR A 222 -18.04 -3.86 -2.02
N GLU A 223 -19.32 -3.86 -2.38
CA GLU A 223 -20.09 -5.09 -2.59
C GLU A 223 -19.44 -5.99 -3.66
N LYS A 224 -18.95 -5.39 -4.76
CA LYS A 224 -18.20 -6.12 -5.79
C LYS A 224 -16.93 -6.74 -5.23
N THR A 225 -16.16 -5.99 -4.46
CA THR A 225 -14.93 -6.48 -3.82
C THR A 225 -15.24 -7.65 -2.90
N PHE A 226 -16.24 -7.53 -2.02
CA PHE A 226 -16.68 -8.62 -1.14
C PHE A 226 -17.13 -9.86 -1.89
N LYS A 227 -17.89 -9.68 -2.98
CA LYS A 227 -18.34 -10.79 -3.82
C LYS A 227 -17.14 -11.53 -4.42
N VAL A 228 -16.17 -10.80 -4.99
CA VAL A 228 -14.94 -11.40 -5.53
C VAL A 228 -14.14 -12.13 -4.45
N MET A 229 -14.06 -11.58 -3.26
CA MET A 229 -13.38 -12.20 -2.13
C MET A 229 -14.05 -13.51 -1.70
N SER A 230 -15.38 -13.52 -1.59
CA SER A 230 -16.17 -14.70 -1.18
C SER A 230 -16.18 -15.81 -2.22
N GLU A 231 -16.37 -15.49 -3.51
CA GLU A 231 -16.50 -16.47 -4.59
C GLU A 231 -15.19 -17.21 -4.90
N LYS A 232 -14.05 -16.57 -4.71
CA LYS A 232 -12.75 -17.16 -5.09
C LYS A 232 -12.06 -17.91 -3.95
N GLY A 233 -12.71 -18.10 -2.79
CA GLY A 233 -12.09 -18.74 -1.63
C GLY A 233 -10.80 -18.02 -1.20
N ARG A 234 -10.69 -16.75 -1.55
CA ARG A 234 -9.46 -15.94 -1.34
C ARG A 234 -9.36 -15.37 0.07
N PHE A 235 -10.34 -15.63 0.92
CA PHE A 235 -10.15 -15.43 2.34
C PHE A 235 -9.24 -16.55 2.85
N PRO A 236 -8.11 -16.21 3.43
CA PRO A 236 -7.20 -17.20 3.99
C PRO A 236 -7.79 -17.95 5.19
N PHE A 237 -8.98 -17.56 5.66
CA PHE A 237 -9.56 -18.04 6.92
C PHE A 237 -11.07 -18.16 6.80
N PRO A 238 -11.72 -19.12 7.50
CA PRO A 238 -13.16 -19.16 7.62
C PRO A 238 -13.62 -17.96 8.46
N ILE A 239 -13.76 -16.80 7.84
CA ILE A 239 -14.37 -15.64 8.49
C ILE A 239 -15.86 -15.98 8.61
N ALA A 240 -16.35 -16.09 9.83
CA ALA A 240 -17.76 -16.28 10.06
C ALA A 240 -18.56 -15.13 9.41
N ASP A 241 -19.65 -15.44 8.71
CA ASP A 241 -20.50 -14.49 7.99
C ASP A 241 -20.83 -13.21 8.82
N ARG A 242 -20.87 -13.35 10.14
CA ARG A 242 -21.11 -12.23 11.07
C ARG A 242 -19.94 -11.24 11.12
N THR A 243 -18.71 -11.68 10.92
CA THR A 243 -17.51 -10.80 10.95
C THR A 243 -17.43 -10.01 9.66
N LEU A 244 -17.74 -10.62 8.52
CA LEU A 244 -17.83 -9.93 7.23
C LEU A 244 -18.96 -8.89 7.22
N SER A 245 -20.14 -9.26 7.72
CA SER A 245 -21.29 -8.34 7.80
C SER A 245 -21.00 -7.15 8.72
N ARG A 246 -20.36 -7.39 9.85
CA ARG A 246 -19.97 -6.34 10.80
C ARG A 246 -18.91 -5.43 10.21
N TRP A 247 -17.96 -6.01 9.51
CA TRP A 247 -16.88 -5.27 8.91
C TRP A 247 -17.33 -4.42 7.70
N ALA A 248 -18.23 -4.94 6.84
CA ALA A 248 -18.87 -4.14 5.80
C ALA A 248 -19.68 -2.97 6.41
N PHE A 249 -20.32 -3.19 7.55
CA PHE A 249 -21.03 -2.16 8.30
C PHE A 249 -20.07 -1.11 8.90
N ASP A 250 -18.97 -1.54 9.53
CA ASP A 250 -17.96 -0.65 10.12
C ASP A 250 -17.19 0.14 9.02
N ALA A 251 -16.89 -0.46 7.88
CA ALA A 251 -16.33 0.23 6.72
C ALA A 251 -17.29 1.28 6.17
N SER A 252 -18.58 0.98 6.12
CA SER A 252 -19.63 1.95 5.73
C SER A 252 -19.74 3.11 6.71
N ILE A 253 -19.59 2.87 8.01
CA ILE A 253 -19.61 3.90 9.06
C ILE A 253 -18.39 4.82 8.97
N ILE A 254 -17.21 4.30 8.66
CA ILE A 254 -15.98 5.11 8.49
C ILE A 254 -16.13 6.06 7.32
N ILE A 255 -16.83 5.67 6.25
CA ILE A 255 -17.13 6.51 5.10
C ILE A 255 -18.19 7.57 5.42
N ILE A 256 -19.17 7.26 6.28
CA ILE A 256 -20.27 8.17 6.66
C ILE A 256 -19.87 9.13 7.79
N ALA A 257 -18.93 8.76 8.65
CA ALA A 257 -18.55 9.53 9.84
C ALA A 257 -17.46 10.60 9.60
N ASN A 258 -16.95 10.72 8.37
CA ASN A 258 -16.05 11.81 7.96
C ASN A 258 -16.70 12.62 6.83
N PRO A 259 -17.53 13.64 7.14
CA PRO A 259 -18.03 14.59 6.15
C PRO A 259 -16.92 15.51 5.64
#